data_d4ba3a13d1d22a67a7b62fb0945710df
#
_entry.id   d4ba3a13d1d22a67a7b62fb0945710df
#
_cell.length_a   1.000
_cell.length_b   1.000
_cell.length_c   1.000
_cell.angle_alpha   90.00
_cell.angle_beta   90.00
_cell.angle_gamma   90.00
#
_symmetry.space_group_name_H-M   'P 1'
#
loop_
_entity.id
_entity.type
_entity.pdbx_description
1 polymer ?
#
loop_
_entity_poly.entity_id
_entity_poly.type
_entity_poly.pdbx_seq_one_letter_code
_entity_poly.pdbx_strand_id
1 'polypeptide(L)'
;MIQAKLCGRQEGDLFMEKSSLYEELRGNRYPGRGIVLGRSKDGSKAMLAYFIMGRSENSRNRIFARTADGIRTEAFDPAKLSDPSLIIYAPVRCFENRLIVSNGDQTDTIYEGFRNGKSFAEALSVREFEPDAPNYTPRISGVLYFADRDFSYELSILKSDCMNPAQCLRFTYSYPTPLPGEGHLIHTYIGDGNPLQSFCGEPKSVSVDDELEPFAAKLWEALDPDNKISLYVRETDLASGAVKDILINRHEKMSGGTK
;
A
#
# COMPACT_ATOMS: atom_id res chain seq x y z
N MET A 1 34.49 6.78 45.23
CA MET A 1 34.83 5.79 44.19
C MET A 1 33.59 4.96 43.95
N ILE A 2 32.81 5.28 42.93
CA ILE A 2 31.60 4.53 42.54
C ILE A 2 32.01 3.72 41.32
N GLN A 3 32.12 2.41 41.50
CA GLN A 3 32.45 1.46 40.46
C GLN A 3 31.21 1.18 39.64
N ALA A 4 31.14 1.74 38.40
CA ALA A 4 30.12 1.40 37.41
C ALA A 4 30.38 -0.05 36.95
N LYS A 5 29.46 -0.95 37.27
CA LYS A 5 29.39 -2.27 36.67
C LYS A 5 29.02 -2.16 35.22
N LEU A 6 29.95 -2.32 34.31
CA LEU A 6 29.71 -2.61 32.90
C LEU A 6 29.04 -3.99 32.81
N CYS A 7 27.72 -3.98 32.57
CA CYS A 7 27.00 -5.19 32.21
C CYS A 7 27.42 -5.55 30.78
N GLY A 8 28.06 -6.73 30.61
CA GLY A 8 28.49 -7.24 29.33
C GLY A 8 27.27 -7.45 28.41
N ARG A 9 27.14 -6.61 27.39
CA ARG A 9 26.32 -6.93 26.22
C ARG A 9 27.16 -7.84 25.35
N GLN A 10 26.67 -9.04 25.12
CA GLN A 10 27.15 -9.89 24.05
C GLN A 10 26.94 -9.15 22.72
N GLU A 11 27.95 -9.13 21.87
CA GLU A 11 27.85 -8.78 20.46
C GLU A 11 27.02 -9.87 19.77
N GLY A 12 25.71 -9.72 19.79
CA GLY A 12 24.75 -10.62 19.18
C GLY A 12 23.52 -9.82 18.83
N ASP A 13 23.35 -9.59 17.56
CA ASP A 13 22.12 -9.19 16.87
C ASP A 13 21.50 -7.84 17.33
N LEU A 14 22.07 -6.74 16.84
CA LEU A 14 21.37 -5.46 16.73
C LEU A 14 20.45 -5.44 15.48
N PHE A 15 19.98 -6.59 15.01
CA PHE A 15 18.88 -6.65 14.06
C PHE A 15 17.61 -6.38 14.85
N MET A 16 17.01 -5.21 14.61
CA MET A 16 15.65 -4.97 15.07
C MET A 16 14.78 -6.12 14.53
N GLU A 17 14.13 -6.89 15.42
CA GLU A 17 13.18 -7.90 14.99
C GLU A 17 12.18 -7.25 14.04
N LYS A 18 12.03 -7.82 12.84
CA LYS A 18 11.03 -7.37 11.87
C LYS A 18 9.67 -7.52 12.50
N SER A 19 8.90 -6.45 12.49
CA SER A 19 7.52 -6.53 12.95
C SER A 19 6.73 -7.51 12.10
N SER A 20 5.89 -8.31 12.75
CA SER A 20 4.92 -9.10 12.00
C SER A 20 3.94 -8.14 11.32
N LEU A 21 3.83 -8.22 9.98
CA LEU A 21 2.86 -7.44 9.20
C LEU A 21 1.44 -7.52 9.80
N TYR A 22 1.08 -8.72 10.24
CA TYR A 22 -0.25 -8.99 10.78
C TYR A 22 -0.45 -8.36 12.17
N GLU A 23 0.58 -8.28 12.99
CA GLU A 23 0.53 -7.61 14.31
C GLU A 23 0.44 -6.10 14.15
N GLU A 24 1.20 -5.52 13.21
CA GLU A 24 1.09 -4.09 12.87
C GLU A 24 -0.33 -3.71 12.43
N LEU A 25 -0.96 -4.55 11.60
CA LEU A 25 -2.33 -4.29 11.14
C LEU A 25 -3.37 -4.52 12.23
N ARG A 26 -3.24 -5.57 13.06
CA ARG A 26 -4.15 -5.80 14.21
C ARG A 26 -4.02 -4.71 15.26
N GLY A 27 -2.82 -4.16 15.45
CA GLY A 27 -2.56 -3.06 16.38
C GLY A 27 -3.12 -1.72 15.93
N ASN A 28 -3.50 -1.57 14.67
CA ASN A 28 -4.01 -0.32 14.09
C ASN A 28 -5.42 -0.49 13.54
N ARG A 29 -6.43 -0.03 14.27
CA ARG A 29 -7.85 -0.13 13.85
C ARG A 29 -8.15 0.58 12.54
N TYR A 30 -7.39 1.61 12.17
CA TYR A 30 -7.65 2.38 10.95
C TYR A 30 -6.37 2.90 10.28
N PRO A 31 -5.55 2.04 9.67
CA PRO A 31 -4.46 2.49 8.80
C PRO A 31 -4.94 3.19 7.52
N GLY A 32 -6.24 3.13 7.21
CA GLY A 32 -6.87 3.76 6.06
C GLY A 32 -6.64 3.01 4.76
N ARG A 33 -5.62 3.37 4.01
CA ARG A 33 -5.12 2.63 2.84
C ARG A 33 -3.71 2.20 3.14
N GLY A 34 -3.32 1.01 2.67
CA GLY A 34 -1.96 0.52 2.89
C GLY A 34 -1.42 -0.22 1.68
N ILE A 35 -0.13 -0.05 1.46
CA ILE A 35 0.65 -0.70 0.42
C ILE A 35 1.74 -1.52 1.10
N VAL A 36 1.87 -2.78 0.70
CA VAL A 36 3.01 -3.64 1.05
C VAL A 36 3.70 -4.03 -0.25
N LEU A 37 5.00 -3.77 -0.35
CA LEU A 37 5.87 -4.26 -1.41
C LEU A 37 7.00 -5.06 -0.78
N GLY A 38 7.37 -6.18 -1.40
CA GLY A 38 8.43 -7.03 -0.85
C GLY A 38 8.74 -8.24 -1.70
N ARG A 39 9.63 -9.09 -1.18
CA ARG A 39 10.07 -10.34 -1.78
C ARG A 39 9.58 -11.52 -0.94
N SER A 40 9.09 -12.59 -1.58
CA SER A 40 8.75 -13.84 -0.92
C SER A 40 9.93 -14.41 -0.13
N LYS A 41 9.64 -15.23 0.88
CA LYS A 41 10.66 -15.80 1.77
C LYS A 41 11.67 -16.68 1.03
N ASP A 42 11.21 -17.41 0.00
CA ASP A 42 12.05 -18.22 -0.88
C ASP A 42 12.84 -17.38 -1.90
N GLY A 43 12.57 -16.06 -1.99
CA GLY A 43 13.22 -15.11 -2.89
C GLY A 43 12.75 -15.17 -4.33
N SER A 44 11.83 -16.06 -4.69
CA SER A 44 11.44 -16.33 -6.08
C SER A 44 10.42 -15.35 -6.65
N LYS A 45 9.70 -14.59 -5.80
CA LYS A 45 8.55 -13.76 -6.21
C LYS A 45 8.66 -12.33 -5.71
N ALA A 46 8.20 -11.39 -6.53
CA ALA A 46 7.84 -10.06 -6.09
C ALA A 46 6.39 -10.05 -5.60
N MET A 47 6.16 -9.48 -4.40
CA MET A 47 4.87 -9.46 -3.72
C MET A 47 4.36 -8.04 -3.60
N LEU A 48 3.09 -7.84 -3.93
CA LEU A 48 2.36 -6.59 -3.71
C LEU A 48 1.07 -6.90 -2.96
N ALA A 49 0.77 -6.11 -1.92
CA ALA A 49 -0.58 -6.05 -1.35
C ALA A 49 -1.04 -4.59 -1.29
N TYR A 50 -2.31 -4.36 -1.61
CA TYR A 50 -2.97 -3.07 -1.47
C TYR A 50 -4.35 -3.26 -0.85
N PHE A 51 -4.61 -2.56 0.25
CA PHE A 51 -5.90 -2.59 0.92
C PHE A 51 -6.51 -1.21 1.10
N ILE A 52 -7.83 -1.18 1.16
CA ILE A 52 -8.61 0.00 1.49
C ILE A 52 -9.55 -0.28 2.65
N MET A 53 -9.68 0.73 3.52
CA MET A 53 -10.63 0.77 4.62
C MET A 53 -11.52 2.00 4.50
N GLY A 54 -12.67 2.02 5.19
CA GLY A 54 -13.63 3.12 5.15
C GLY A 54 -14.39 3.27 6.45
N ARG A 55 -14.59 4.52 6.90
CA ARG A 55 -15.44 4.87 8.06
C ARG A 55 -16.73 5.56 7.67
N SER A 56 -16.70 6.43 6.64
CA SER A 56 -17.90 7.11 6.12
C SER A 56 -18.68 6.21 5.17
N GLU A 57 -19.97 6.50 4.97
CA GLU A 57 -20.83 5.78 4.04
C GLU A 57 -20.24 5.75 2.63
N ASN A 58 -19.79 6.91 2.13
CA ASN A 58 -19.18 7.05 0.82
C ASN A 58 -17.87 6.20 0.70
N SER A 59 -17.03 6.23 1.73
CA SER A 59 -15.79 5.45 1.74
C SER A 59 -16.03 3.93 1.82
N ARG A 60 -17.14 3.49 2.43
CA ARG A 60 -17.55 2.09 2.52
C ARG A 60 -18.22 1.57 1.26
N ASN A 61 -18.75 2.47 0.41
CA ASN A 61 -19.43 2.12 -0.82
C ASN A 61 -18.45 1.86 -1.97
N ARG A 62 -17.42 1.04 -1.74
CA ARG A 62 -16.38 0.73 -2.72
C ARG A 62 -16.11 -0.76 -2.82
N ILE A 63 -15.71 -1.15 -4.01
CA ILE A 63 -15.15 -2.46 -4.34
C ILE A 63 -13.97 -2.29 -5.28
N PHE A 64 -13.11 -3.30 -5.37
CA PHE A 64 -12.15 -3.44 -6.45
C PHE A 64 -12.73 -4.26 -7.59
N ALA A 65 -12.46 -3.82 -8.82
CA ALA A 65 -12.76 -4.54 -10.05
C ALA A 65 -11.48 -4.70 -10.87
N ARG A 66 -11.33 -5.86 -11.55
CA ARG A 66 -10.18 -6.12 -12.42
C ARG A 66 -10.29 -5.30 -13.71
N THR A 67 -9.14 -4.85 -14.21
CA THR A 67 -8.98 -4.21 -15.52
C THR A 67 -7.97 -4.98 -16.36
N ALA A 68 -7.77 -4.58 -17.61
CA ALA A 68 -6.78 -5.22 -18.48
C ALA A 68 -5.34 -5.01 -17.98
N ASP A 69 -5.05 -3.90 -17.28
CA ASP A 69 -3.71 -3.51 -16.81
C ASP A 69 -3.56 -3.47 -15.28
N GLY A 70 -4.59 -3.95 -14.55
CA GLY A 70 -4.55 -3.96 -13.08
C GLY A 70 -5.91 -4.03 -12.43
N ILE A 71 -6.23 -3.09 -11.55
CA ILE A 71 -7.52 -2.98 -10.88
C ILE A 71 -7.98 -1.51 -10.83
N ARG A 72 -9.29 -1.31 -10.68
CA ARG A 72 -9.90 -0.01 -10.39
C ARG A 72 -10.84 -0.10 -9.20
N THR A 73 -11.10 1.02 -8.55
CA THR A 73 -12.19 1.14 -7.58
C THR A 73 -13.50 1.41 -8.33
N GLU A 74 -14.58 0.82 -7.83
CA GLU A 74 -15.95 1.10 -8.30
C GLU A 74 -16.86 1.34 -7.09
N ALA A 75 -17.97 2.06 -7.30
CA ALA A 75 -19.02 2.07 -6.32
C ALA A 75 -19.70 0.69 -6.25
N PHE A 76 -19.89 0.18 -5.03
CA PHE A 76 -20.68 -1.03 -4.82
C PHE A 76 -22.16 -0.78 -5.19
N ASP A 77 -22.71 0.31 -4.67
CA ASP A 77 -24.04 0.82 -5.01
C ASP A 77 -23.90 2.18 -5.70
N PRO A 78 -24.05 2.25 -7.05
CA PRO A 78 -23.93 3.50 -7.77
C PRO A 78 -24.95 4.57 -7.37
N ALA A 79 -26.13 4.17 -6.83
CA ALA A 79 -27.15 5.13 -6.38
C ALA A 79 -26.74 5.90 -5.11
N LYS A 80 -25.77 5.38 -4.36
CA LYS A 80 -25.20 6.00 -3.15
C LYS A 80 -23.91 6.77 -3.41
N LEU A 81 -23.46 6.88 -4.65
CA LEU A 81 -22.25 7.60 -5.01
C LEU A 81 -22.51 9.11 -5.01
N SER A 82 -22.02 9.81 -3.97
CA SER A 82 -22.19 11.27 -3.86
C SER A 82 -21.10 12.05 -4.59
N ASP A 83 -19.84 11.64 -4.48
CA ASP A 83 -18.68 12.27 -5.12
C ASP A 83 -17.68 11.19 -5.57
N PRO A 84 -17.48 11.01 -6.88
CA PRO A 84 -16.55 10.02 -7.41
C PRO A 84 -15.07 10.45 -7.33
N SER A 85 -14.77 11.73 -7.17
CA SER A 85 -13.44 12.30 -7.43
C SER A 85 -12.32 11.72 -6.58
N LEU A 86 -12.62 11.37 -5.30
CA LEU A 86 -11.64 10.81 -4.37
C LEU A 86 -11.78 9.29 -4.15
N ILE A 87 -12.75 8.65 -4.81
CA ILE A 87 -13.05 7.23 -4.57
C ILE A 87 -13.02 6.36 -5.83
N ILE A 88 -13.14 6.92 -7.02
CA ILE A 88 -13.05 6.19 -8.29
C ILE A 88 -11.72 6.50 -8.97
N TYR A 89 -10.82 5.53 -8.96
CA TYR A 89 -9.48 5.60 -9.55
C TYR A 89 -8.96 4.19 -9.85
N ALA A 90 -7.84 4.09 -10.57
CA ALA A 90 -7.14 2.83 -10.79
C ALA A 90 -5.99 2.70 -9.78
N PRO A 91 -6.15 1.97 -8.65
CA PRO A 91 -5.10 1.87 -7.65
C PRO A 91 -3.88 1.08 -8.12
N VAL A 92 -4.02 0.15 -9.06
CA VAL A 92 -2.91 -0.64 -9.59
C VAL A 92 -2.95 -0.62 -11.10
N ARG A 93 -1.82 -0.28 -11.73
CA ARG A 93 -1.62 -0.29 -13.19
C ARG A 93 -0.25 -0.84 -13.57
N CYS A 94 -0.21 -1.63 -14.64
CA CYS A 94 1.02 -2.05 -15.27
C CYS A 94 1.45 -1.04 -16.35
N PHE A 95 2.73 -0.76 -16.42
CA PHE A 95 3.35 0.00 -17.49
C PHE A 95 4.71 -0.61 -17.88
N GLU A 96 4.79 -1.22 -19.05
CA GLU A 96 6.00 -1.96 -19.47
C GLU A 96 6.46 -2.96 -18.40
N ASN A 97 7.68 -2.84 -17.90
CA ASN A 97 8.25 -3.64 -16.82
C ASN A 97 8.02 -3.03 -15.42
N ARG A 98 6.99 -2.22 -15.26
CA ARG A 98 6.67 -1.56 -13.98
C ARG A 98 5.26 -1.92 -13.52
N LEU A 99 5.11 -2.04 -12.21
CA LEU A 99 3.81 -2.19 -11.55
C LEU A 99 3.63 -1.02 -10.58
N ILE A 100 2.67 -0.16 -10.88
CA ILE A 100 2.36 1.05 -10.11
C ILE A 100 1.21 0.74 -9.15
N VAL A 101 1.30 1.22 -7.91
CA VAL A 101 0.22 1.14 -6.92
C VAL A 101 0.07 2.46 -6.18
N SER A 102 -1.18 2.90 -5.94
CA SER A 102 -1.43 4.08 -5.12
C SER A 102 -2.84 4.11 -4.51
N ASN A 103 -3.08 5.04 -3.59
CA ASN A 103 -4.37 5.22 -2.94
C ASN A 103 -5.29 6.25 -3.61
N GLY A 104 -4.99 6.71 -4.81
CA GLY A 104 -5.77 7.72 -5.51
C GLY A 104 -5.42 7.85 -7.00
N ASP A 105 -5.92 8.91 -7.62
CA ASP A 105 -5.73 9.23 -9.03
C ASP A 105 -4.29 9.56 -9.43
N GLN A 106 -3.37 9.71 -8.47
CA GLN A 106 -1.95 9.86 -8.76
C GLN A 106 -1.34 8.63 -9.43
N THR A 107 -2.00 7.47 -9.45
CA THR A 107 -1.58 6.32 -10.28
C THR A 107 -1.46 6.72 -11.75
N ASP A 108 -2.46 7.46 -12.27
CA ASP A 108 -2.45 7.94 -13.63
C ASP A 108 -1.38 9.01 -13.85
N THR A 109 -1.14 9.86 -12.84
CA THR A 109 -0.03 10.83 -12.90
C THR A 109 1.34 10.15 -13.02
N ILE A 110 1.55 9.06 -12.27
CA ILE A 110 2.79 8.27 -12.33
C ILE A 110 2.90 7.57 -13.68
N TYR A 111 1.81 6.96 -14.14
CA TYR A 111 1.73 6.29 -15.44
C TYR A 111 2.11 7.23 -16.59
N GLU A 112 1.48 8.40 -16.66
CA GLU A 112 1.79 9.41 -17.68
C GLU A 112 3.18 10.01 -17.51
N GLY A 113 3.66 10.12 -16.27
CA GLY A 113 5.03 10.51 -15.97
C GLY A 113 6.03 9.55 -16.61
N PHE A 114 5.86 8.25 -16.42
CA PHE A 114 6.71 7.22 -17.02
C PHE A 114 6.64 7.21 -18.55
N ARG A 115 5.46 7.40 -19.15
CA ARG A 115 5.30 7.56 -20.60
C ARG A 115 6.11 8.73 -21.17
N ASN A 116 6.32 9.76 -20.36
CA ASN A 116 7.07 10.96 -20.71
C ASN A 116 8.55 10.92 -20.21
N GLY A 117 9.05 9.74 -19.82
CA GLY A 117 10.45 9.55 -19.42
C GLY A 117 10.81 10.13 -18.05
N LYS A 118 9.84 10.51 -17.22
CA LYS A 118 10.07 10.99 -15.85
C LYS A 118 10.37 9.84 -14.89
N SER A 119 11.15 10.11 -13.86
CA SER A 119 11.28 9.23 -12.70
C SER A 119 10.00 9.24 -11.84
N PHE A 120 9.90 8.31 -10.89
CA PHE A 120 8.78 8.23 -9.94
C PHE A 120 8.61 9.52 -9.13
N ALA A 121 9.70 10.02 -8.57
CA ALA A 121 9.68 11.26 -7.79
C ALA A 121 9.32 12.50 -8.65
N GLU A 122 9.84 12.60 -9.87
CA GLU A 122 9.50 13.68 -10.81
C GLU A 122 8.02 13.63 -11.22
N ALA A 123 7.46 12.43 -11.45
CA ALA A 123 6.05 12.28 -11.76
C ALA A 123 5.16 12.78 -10.60
N LEU A 124 5.55 12.48 -9.36
CA LEU A 124 4.81 12.90 -8.16
C LEU A 124 5.03 14.36 -7.75
N SER A 125 6.03 15.06 -8.32
CA SER A 125 6.36 16.44 -7.94
C SER A 125 5.22 17.44 -8.11
N VAL A 126 4.28 17.14 -9.02
CA VAL A 126 3.11 17.97 -9.32
C VAL A 126 1.88 17.63 -8.47
N ARG A 127 2.02 16.68 -7.54
CA ARG A 127 0.91 16.22 -6.67
C ARG A 127 1.14 16.65 -5.23
N GLU A 128 0.05 16.75 -4.49
CA GLU A 128 0.03 16.99 -3.05
C GLU A 128 -0.87 15.95 -2.38
N PHE A 129 -1.05 16.03 -1.07
CA PHE A 129 -2.05 15.24 -0.34
C PHE A 129 -3.48 15.54 -0.83
N GLU A 130 -4.48 14.76 -0.40
CA GLU A 130 -5.88 14.98 -0.79
C GLU A 130 -6.44 16.25 -0.12
N PRO A 131 -7.27 17.07 -0.84
CA PRO A 131 -7.80 18.32 -0.29
C PRO A 131 -9.05 18.09 0.60
N ASP A 132 -9.03 17.03 1.41
CA ASP A 132 -10.15 16.57 2.24
C ASP A 132 -10.00 17.04 3.71
N ALA A 133 -10.07 18.35 3.94
CA ALA A 133 -10.06 18.90 5.30
C ALA A 133 -11.10 18.18 6.21
N PRO A 134 -10.80 17.95 7.50
CA PRO A 134 -9.57 18.31 8.23
C PRO A 134 -8.45 17.24 8.13
N ASN A 135 -8.65 16.13 7.44
CA ASN A 135 -7.72 14.99 7.47
C ASN A 135 -6.50 15.21 6.58
N TYR A 136 -6.67 15.95 5.45
CA TYR A 136 -5.61 16.11 4.45
C TYR A 136 -4.94 14.77 4.14
N THR A 137 -5.76 13.80 3.70
CA THR A 137 -5.38 12.38 3.50
C THR A 137 -4.07 12.27 2.73
N PRO A 138 -3.06 11.60 3.28
CA PRO A 138 -1.80 11.38 2.57
C PRO A 138 -2.02 10.60 1.28
N ARG A 139 -1.29 10.99 0.22
CA ARG A 139 -1.16 10.16 -0.98
C ARG A 139 0.01 9.24 -0.81
N ILE A 140 -0.24 7.95 -0.73
CA ILE A 140 0.78 6.90 -0.71
C ILE A 140 0.87 6.26 -2.08
N SER A 141 2.07 5.95 -2.53
CA SER A 141 2.32 5.33 -3.82
C SER A 141 3.48 4.36 -3.73
N GLY A 142 3.50 3.38 -4.61
CA GLY A 142 4.61 2.47 -4.77
C GLY A 142 4.80 2.08 -6.24
N VAL A 143 6.00 1.67 -6.58
CA VAL A 143 6.34 1.13 -7.90
C VAL A 143 7.33 0.00 -7.76
N LEU A 144 7.06 -1.13 -8.44
CA LEU A 144 8.03 -2.20 -8.65
C LEU A 144 8.61 -2.04 -10.05
N TYR A 145 9.93 -2.17 -10.15
CA TYR A 145 10.70 -2.15 -11.39
C TYR A 145 11.25 -3.55 -11.62
N PHE A 146 10.73 -4.27 -12.60
CA PHE A 146 11.17 -5.61 -12.95
C PHE A 146 12.38 -5.57 -13.88
N ALA A 147 13.39 -6.34 -13.56
CA ALA A 147 14.58 -6.58 -14.37
C ALA A 147 14.71 -8.07 -14.66
N ASP A 148 15.81 -8.49 -15.30
CA ASP A 148 16.05 -9.91 -15.57
C ASP A 148 16.16 -10.70 -14.27
N ARG A 149 15.11 -11.49 -13.97
CA ARG A 149 14.95 -12.35 -12.78
C ARG A 149 15.10 -11.65 -11.43
N ASP A 150 14.94 -10.34 -11.41
CA ASP A 150 15.02 -9.55 -10.17
C ASP A 150 14.10 -8.34 -10.26
N PHE A 151 14.02 -7.58 -9.16
CA PHE A 151 13.26 -6.34 -9.10
C PHE A 151 13.80 -5.42 -8.01
N SER A 152 13.50 -4.13 -8.16
CA SER A 152 13.61 -3.13 -7.11
C SER A 152 12.25 -2.48 -6.90
N TYR A 153 12.10 -1.69 -5.83
CA TYR A 153 10.88 -0.90 -5.66
C TYR A 153 11.14 0.41 -4.93
N GLU A 154 10.20 1.31 -5.12
CA GLU A 154 10.13 2.57 -4.41
C GLU A 154 8.77 2.73 -3.76
N LEU A 155 8.73 3.39 -2.59
CA LEU A 155 7.53 3.84 -1.89
C LEU A 155 7.58 5.34 -1.73
N SER A 156 6.43 6.01 -1.77
CA SER A 156 6.32 7.45 -1.57
C SER A 156 5.11 7.81 -0.72
N ILE A 157 5.24 8.90 0.04
CA ILE A 157 4.14 9.55 0.73
C ILE A 157 4.20 11.06 0.51
N LEU A 158 3.07 11.64 0.13
CA LEU A 158 2.82 13.07 0.07
C LEU A 158 1.84 13.40 1.18
N LYS A 159 2.22 14.23 2.14
CA LYS A 159 1.39 14.54 3.30
C LYS A 159 1.51 15.99 3.75
N SER A 160 0.51 16.49 4.45
CA SER A 160 0.59 17.80 5.11
C SER A 160 1.65 17.78 6.22
N ASP A 161 2.31 18.90 6.46
CA ASP A 161 3.19 19.08 7.61
C ASP A 161 2.35 19.39 8.85
N CYS A 162 2.28 18.44 9.79
CA CYS A 162 1.50 18.56 11.02
C CYS A 162 0.06 19.09 10.79
N MET A 163 -0.61 18.58 9.74
CA MET A 163 -1.96 18.99 9.31
C MET A 163 -2.04 20.46 8.82
N ASN A 164 -0.92 21.10 8.52
CA ASN A 164 -0.88 22.41 7.89
C ASN A 164 -1.12 22.29 6.38
N PRO A 165 -2.24 22.79 5.83
CA PRO A 165 -2.55 22.65 4.41
C PRO A 165 -1.65 23.47 3.48
N ALA A 166 -0.90 24.42 4.02
CA ALA A 166 -0.01 25.27 3.23
C ALA A 166 1.31 24.58 2.84
N GLN A 167 1.60 23.40 3.41
CA GLN A 167 2.87 22.70 3.19
C GLN A 167 2.64 21.22 2.89
N CYS A 168 3.20 20.76 1.78
CA CYS A 168 3.23 19.36 1.41
C CYS A 168 4.64 18.79 1.56
N LEU A 169 4.80 17.85 2.49
CA LEU A 169 6.02 17.05 2.64
C LEU A 169 6.00 15.91 1.62
N ARG A 170 7.14 15.65 0.98
CA ARG A 170 7.34 14.60 -0.03
C ARG A 170 8.48 13.70 0.38
N PHE A 171 8.19 12.43 0.57
CA PHE A 171 9.20 11.42 0.88
C PHE A 171 9.16 10.32 -0.17
N THR A 172 10.33 9.88 -0.60
CA THR A 172 10.52 8.70 -1.46
C THR A 172 11.56 7.81 -0.84
N TYR A 173 11.26 6.53 -0.71
CA TYR A 173 12.09 5.49 -0.13
C TYR A 173 12.41 4.48 -1.22
N SER A 174 13.70 4.22 -1.47
CA SER A 174 14.16 3.33 -2.52
C SER A 174 14.76 2.06 -1.93
N TYR A 175 14.35 0.92 -2.49
CA TYR A 175 14.78 -0.41 -2.09
C TYR A 175 15.37 -1.12 -3.33
N PRO A 176 16.67 -0.87 -3.61
CA PRO A 176 17.31 -1.37 -4.83
C PRO A 176 17.53 -2.87 -4.82
N THR A 177 17.61 -3.50 -3.65
CA THR A 177 17.86 -4.93 -3.48
C THR A 177 16.94 -5.50 -2.39
N PRO A 178 15.68 -5.84 -2.74
CA PRO A 178 14.76 -6.43 -1.79
C PRO A 178 15.25 -7.77 -1.25
N LEU A 179 15.25 -7.95 0.07
CA LEU A 179 15.74 -9.17 0.70
C LEU A 179 14.63 -10.24 0.77
N PRO A 180 14.97 -11.55 0.62
CA PRO A 180 14.02 -12.63 0.77
C PRO A 180 13.30 -12.59 2.12
N GLY A 181 11.96 -12.75 2.10
CA GLY A 181 11.10 -12.72 3.27
C GLY A 181 10.86 -11.33 3.86
N GLU A 182 11.28 -10.26 3.14
CA GLU A 182 11.17 -8.88 3.60
C GLU A 182 10.31 -8.05 2.69
N GLY A 183 9.53 -7.18 3.29
CA GLY A 183 8.76 -6.15 2.61
C GLY A 183 8.65 -4.90 3.45
N HIS A 184 8.02 -3.88 2.88
CA HIS A 184 7.80 -2.61 3.55
C HIS A 184 6.33 -2.20 3.43
N LEU A 185 5.73 -1.90 4.60
CA LEU A 185 4.37 -1.40 4.72
C LEU A 185 4.39 0.13 4.84
N ILE A 186 3.66 0.81 3.97
CA ILE A 186 3.28 2.22 4.12
C ILE A 186 1.76 2.34 4.15
N HIS A 187 1.24 3.23 4.97
CA HIS A 187 -0.21 3.44 5.09
C HIS A 187 -0.57 4.91 5.34
N THR A 188 -1.84 5.28 5.22
CA THR A 188 -2.20 6.70 5.25
C THR A 188 -2.26 7.29 6.67
N TYR A 189 -2.71 6.53 7.68
CA TYR A 189 -2.98 7.07 9.02
C TYR A 189 -2.33 6.23 10.13
N ILE A 190 -1.83 6.91 11.16
CA ILE A 190 -1.24 6.22 12.33
C ILE A 190 -2.26 5.50 13.21
N GLY A 191 -3.56 5.76 13.03
CA GLY A 191 -4.62 5.14 13.84
C GLY A 191 -5.99 5.74 13.58
N ASP A 192 -6.92 5.41 14.47
CA ASP A 192 -8.34 5.78 14.40
C ASP A 192 -8.62 7.08 15.18
N GLY A 193 -8.06 8.18 14.72
CA GLY A 193 -8.25 9.51 15.31
C GLY A 193 -9.40 10.32 14.70
N ASN A 194 -9.69 11.47 15.30
CA ASN A 194 -10.54 12.51 14.73
C ASN A 194 -9.98 13.90 15.12
N PRO A 195 -9.37 14.64 14.17
CA PRO A 195 -9.07 14.23 12.79
C PRO A 195 -8.05 13.09 12.71
N LEU A 196 -8.01 12.43 11.53
CA LEU A 196 -7.06 11.35 11.27
C LEU A 196 -5.64 11.91 11.11
N GLN A 197 -4.71 11.41 11.90
CA GLN A 197 -3.31 11.82 11.81
C GLN A 197 -2.57 11.03 10.72
N SER A 198 -1.81 11.74 9.90
CA SER A 198 -0.99 11.14 8.84
C SER A 198 0.07 10.20 9.39
N PHE A 199 0.36 9.15 8.62
CA PHE A 199 1.48 8.25 8.87
C PHE A 199 2.79 9.04 9.08
N CYS A 200 3.60 8.61 10.04
CA CYS A 200 4.87 9.22 10.40
C CYS A 200 5.98 8.17 10.42
N GLY A 201 7.19 8.62 10.09
CA GLY A 201 8.37 7.78 10.03
C GLY A 201 8.57 7.13 8.66
N GLU A 202 9.45 6.14 8.63
CA GLU A 202 9.79 5.34 7.45
C GLU A 202 8.76 4.22 7.24
N PRO A 203 8.62 3.69 6.00
CA PRO A 203 7.85 2.47 5.79
C PRO A 203 8.31 1.36 6.71
N LYS A 204 7.38 0.67 7.35
CA LYS A 204 7.69 -0.36 8.34
C LYS A 204 8.22 -1.61 7.65
N SER A 205 9.41 -2.08 8.06
CA SER A 205 9.95 -3.37 7.63
C SER A 205 9.08 -4.48 8.22
N VAL A 206 8.59 -5.36 7.36
CA VAL A 206 7.64 -6.43 7.69
C VAL A 206 8.05 -7.75 7.04
N SER A 207 7.61 -8.87 7.61
CA SER A 207 7.76 -10.17 7.01
C SER A 207 6.76 -10.39 5.87
N VAL A 208 7.19 -11.08 4.81
CA VAL A 208 6.37 -11.46 3.66
C VAL A 208 6.36 -12.98 3.53
N ASP A 209 5.16 -13.58 3.37
CA ASP A 209 4.97 -15.02 3.17
C ASP A 209 5.32 -15.46 1.73
N ASP A 210 5.46 -16.78 1.52
CA ASP A 210 5.80 -17.35 0.21
C ASP A 210 4.58 -17.61 -0.68
N GLU A 211 3.44 -17.86 -0.07
CA GLU A 211 2.24 -18.32 -0.77
C GLU A 211 1.17 -17.23 -0.78
N LEU A 212 0.61 -17.00 -1.97
CA LEU A 212 -0.34 -15.92 -2.23
C LEU A 212 -1.63 -16.05 -1.40
N GLU A 213 -2.23 -17.25 -1.36
CA GLU A 213 -3.51 -17.49 -0.70
C GLU A 213 -3.41 -17.32 0.82
N PRO A 214 -2.46 -17.94 1.54
CA PRO A 214 -2.27 -17.71 2.96
C PRO A 214 -1.91 -16.26 3.28
N PHE A 215 -1.09 -15.61 2.46
CA PHE A 215 -0.73 -14.20 2.63
C PHE A 215 -1.96 -13.29 2.54
N ALA A 216 -2.78 -13.46 1.50
CA ALA A 216 -4.02 -12.69 1.33
C ALA A 216 -5.03 -12.95 2.47
N ALA A 217 -5.23 -14.21 2.87
CA ALA A 217 -6.15 -14.56 3.95
C ALA A 217 -5.75 -13.95 5.29
N LYS A 218 -4.48 -14.09 5.69
CA LYS A 218 -3.96 -13.52 6.93
C LYS A 218 -4.01 -11.99 6.94
N LEU A 219 -3.70 -11.33 5.81
CA LEU A 219 -3.85 -9.89 5.67
C LEU A 219 -5.29 -9.45 5.87
N TRP A 220 -6.24 -10.13 5.18
CA TRP A 220 -7.65 -9.81 5.30
C TRP A 220 -8.18 -10.01 6.72
N GLU A 221 -7.73 -11.03 7.44
CA GLU A 221 -8.08 -11.29 8.83
C GLU A 221 -7.46 -10.27 9.80
N ALA A 222 -6.25 -9.77 9.49
CA ALA A 222 -5.56 -8.80 10.34
C ALA A 222 -6.17 -7.39 10.28
N LEU A 223 -6.87 -7.05 9.19
CA LEU A 223 -7.57 -5.77 9.08
C LEU A 223 -8.80 -5.73 9.98
N ASP A 224 -9.05 -4.57 10.62
CA ASP A 224 -10.22 -4.33 11.47
C ASP A 224 -11.51 -4.71 10.71
N PRO A 225 -12.35 -5.60 11.28
CA PRO A 225 -13.51 -6.17 10.58
C PRO A 225 -14.60 -5.15 10.25
N ASP A 226 -14.69 -4.05 11.03
CA ASP A 226 -15.70 -3.02 10.81
C ASP A 226 -15.32 -2.06 9.70
N ASN A 227 -14.01 -1.86 9.50
CA ASN A 227 -13.48 -0.83 8.60
C ASN A 227 -12.92 -1.37 7.28
N LYS A 228 -12.53 -2.65 7.20
CA LYS A 228 -11.98 -3.23 5.95
C LYS A 228 -13.01 -3.24 4.82
N ILE A 229 -12.57 -2.89 3.61
CA ILE A 229 -13.42 -2.78 2.43
C ILE A 229 -12.96 -3.71 1.31
N SER A 230 -11.72 -3.58 0.86
CA SER A 230 -11.16 -4.42 -0.20
C SER A 230 -9.67 -4.63 -0.01
N LEU A 231 -9.20 -5.78 -0.49
CA LEU A 231 -7.81 -6.18 -0.53
C LEU A 231 -7.48 -6.73 -1.92
N TYR A 232 -6.36 -6.31 -2.47
CA TYR A 232 -5.74 -6.88 -3.65
C TYR A 232 -4.35 -7.35 -3.31
N VAL A 233 -4.02 -8.59 -3.65
CA VAL A 233 -2.68 -9.17 -3.47
C VAL A 233 -2.24 -9.74 -4.82
N ARG A 234 -0.99 -9.49 -5.19
CA ARG A 234 -0.39 -9.97 -6.43
C ARG A 234 1.00 -10.51 -6.16
N GLU A 235 1.29 -11.68 -6.73
CA GLU A 235 2.64 -12.21 -6.89
C GLU A 235 3.06 -12.16 -8.35
N THR A 236 4.35 -11.94 -8.56
CA THR A 236 4.99 -12.05 -9.87
C THR A 236 6.21 -12.96 -9.72
N ASP A 237 6.20 -14.10 -10.38
CA ASP A 237 7.33 -15.02 -10.42
C ASP A 237 8.49 -14.40 -11.19
N LEU A 238 9.66 -14.29 -10.56
CA LEU A 238 10.80 -13.57 -11.13
C LEU A 238 11.50 -14.33 -12.26
N ALA A 239 11.34 -15.65 -12.32
CA ALA A 239 11.99 -16.47 -13.36
C ALA A 239 11.18 -16.49 -14.66
N SER A 240 9.86 -16.57 -14.55
CA SER A 240 8.94 -16.73 -15.69
C SER A 240 8.18 -15.45 -16.05
N GLY A 241 8.10 -14.49 -15.13
CA GLY A 241 7.21 -13.33 -15.26
C GLY A 241 5.71 -13.68 -15.05
N ALA A 242 5.40 -14.91 -14.66
CA ALA A 242 4.02 -15.33 -14.42
C ALA A 242 3.39 -14.57 -13.26
N VAL A 243 2.15 -14.17 -13.43
CA VAL A 243 1.40 -13.38 -12.46
C VAL A 243 0.23 -14.17 -11.94
N LYS A 244 0.05 -14.14 -10.61
CA LYS A 244 -1.19 -14.54 -9.94
C LYS A 244 -1.66 -13.41 -9.04
N ASP A 245 -2.96 -13.28 -8.85
CA ASP A 245 -3.52 -12.30 -7.95
C ASP A 245 -4.80 -12.78 -7.27
N ILE A 246 -5.06 -12.23 -6.08
CA ILE A 246 -6.28 -12.41 -5.30
C ILE A 246 -6.90 -11.04 -5.06
N LEU A 247 -8.22 -10.96 -5.25
CA LEU A 247 -9.02 -9.79 -4.97
C LEU A 247 -10.13 -10.17 -4.01
N ILE A 248 -10.19 -9.50 -2.85
CA ILE A 248 -11.21 -9.71 -1.83
C ILE A 248 -11.97 -8.40 -1.66
N ASN A 249 -13.29 -8.46 -1.73
CA ASN A 249 -14.19 -7.36 -1.42
C ASN A 249 -15.08 -7.73 -0.25
N ARG A 250 -15.32 -6.80 0.67
CA ARG A 250 -16.34 -6.97 1.73
C ARG A 250 -17.75 -7.12 1.13
N HIS A 251 -18.02 -6.36 0.07
CA HIS A 251 -19.27 -6.40 -0.68
C HIS A 251 -19.04 -7.11 -2.01
N GLU A 252 -19.77 -8.16 -2.28
CA GLU A 252 -19.75 -8.83 -3.58
C GLU A 252 -20.90 -8.26 -4.44
N LYS A 253 -20.61 -7.85 -5.68
CA LYS A 253 -21.67 -7.60 -6.65
C LYS A 253 -22.37 -8.93 -6.91
N MET A 254 -23.66 -9.01 -6.63
CA MET A 254 -24.46 -10.14 -7.10
C MET A 254 -24.24 -10.24 -8.61
N SER A 255 -23.64 -11.35 -9.06
CA SER A 255 -23.57 -11.67 -10.48
C SER A 255 -25.00 -11.67 -11.02
N GLY A 256 -25.35 -10.65 -11.80
CA GLY A 256 -26.65 -10.55 -12.41
C GLY A 256 -26.88 -11.77 -13.27
N GLY A 257 -27.77 -12.65 -12.81
CA GLY A 257 -28.27 -13.76 -13.62
C GLY A 257 -28.84 -13.17 -14.90
N THR A 258 -28.20 -13.48 -16.02
CA THR A 258 -28.76 -13.29 -17.34
C THR A 258 -30.09 -14.07 -17.39
N LYS A 259 -31.21 -13.32 -17.45
CA LYS A 259 -32.50 -13.89 -17.85
C LYS A 259 -32.54 -14.01 -19.36
#